data_e7e2605942d3d4a11a05b4ab0ffbc3de
#
_entry.id   e7e2605942d3d4a11a05b4ab0ffbc3de
#
_cell.length_a   1.000
_cell.length_b   1.000
_cell.length_c   1.000
_cell.angle_alpha   90.00
_cell.angle_beta   90.00
_cell.angle_gamma   90.00
#
_symmetry.space_group_name_H-M   'P 1'
#
loop_
_entity.id
_entity.type
_entity.pdbx_description
1 polymer ?
#
loop_
_entity_poly.entity_id
_entity_poly.type
_entity_poly.pdbx_seq_one_letter_code
_entity_poly.pdbx_strand_id
1 'polypeptide(L)'
;LEETMLALHDLVRAGKVHYLGASSMWAWQFSLLQHTAEKNGWTKFVSMQNHYNLLYREEEREMNAFCDATGVGLIPWAPLSRGHLARPLEAFGSTTRSEGEKKSGAEQSEADREIIKRVQELAEKKGWKMSHVA
;
A
#
# COMPACT_ATOMS: atom_id res chain seq x y z
N LEU A 1 -19.79 -12.50 0.20
CA LEU A 1 -19.10 -12.01 -1.01
C LEU A 1 -20.08 -11.47 -2.04
N GLU A 2 -21.10 -12.26 -2.46
CA GLU A 2 -22.08 -11.84 -3.47
C GLU A 2 -22.84 -10.58 -3.04
N GLU A 3 -23.40 -10.56 -1.83
CA GLU A 3 -24.11 -9.41 -1.29
C GLU A 3 -23.27 -8.13 -1.33
N THR A 4 -22.00 -8.23 -0.94
CA THR A 4 -21.07 -7.10 -0.96
C THR A 4 -20.84 -6.58 -2.38
N MET A 5 -20.57 -7.48 -3.32
CA MET A 5 -20.31 -7.10 -4.70
C MET A 5 -21.56 -6.56 -5.40
N LEU A 6 -22.75 -7.10 -5.11
CA LEU A 6 -24.01 -6.57 -5.61
C LEU A 6 -24.28 -5.15 -5.09
N ALA A 7 -24.13 -4.93 -3.77
CA ALA A 7 -24.35 -3.61 -3.17
C ALA A 7 -23.40 -2.55 -3.75
N LEU A 8 -22.12 -2.90 -3.95
CA LEU A 8 -21.14 -2.01 -4.59
C LEU A 8 -21.51 -1.74 -6.07
N HIS A 9 -21.91 -2.76 -6.79
CA HIS A 9 -22.39 -2.61 -8.18
C HIS A 9 -23.59 -1.68 -8.25
N ASP A 10 -24.56 -1.79 -7.35
CA ASP A 10 -25.75 -0.93 -7.30
C ASP A 10 -25.40 0.54 -7.06
N LEU A 11 -24.35 0.84 -6.27
CA LEU A 11 -23.86 2.20 -6.10
C LEU A 11 -23.32 2.80 -7.41
N VAL A 12 -22.63 1.99 -8.21
CA VAL A 12 -22.16 2.41 -9.54
C VAL A 12 -23.35 2.61 -10.49
N ARG A 13 -24.30 1.66 -10.52
CA ARG A 13 -25.53 1.78 -11.35
C ARG A 13 -26.37 2.99 -10.98
N ALA A 14 -26.44 3.31 -9.69
CA ALA A 14 -27.14 4.49 -9.19
C ALA A 14 -26.41 5.82 -9.49
N GLY A 15 -25.22 5.77 -10.12
CA GLY A 15 -24.40 6.95 -10.44
C GLY A 15 -23.80 7.64 -9.22
N LYS A 16 -23.79 6.98 -8.05
CA LYS A 16 -23.22 7.54 -6.82
C LYS A 16 -21.70 7.44 -6.78
N VAL A 17 -21.13 6.46 -7.44
CA VAL A 17 -19.69 6.27 -7.63
C VAL A 17 -19.41 5.85 -9.07
N HIS A 18 -18.20 6.15 -9.57
CA HIS A 18 -17.83 5.79 -10.94
C HIS A 18 -17.00 4.49 -10.97
N TYR A 19 -16.13 4.30 -10.00
CA TYR A 19 -15.22 3.15 -9.92
C TYR A 19 -15.18 2.60 -8.50
N LEU A 20 -14.82 1.32 -8.39
CA LEU A 20 -14.64 0.64 -7.12
C LEU A 20 -13.16 0.36 -6.89
N GLY A 21 -12.70 0.55 -5.65
CA GLY A 21 -11.38 0.15 -5.19
C GLY A 21 -11.49 -0.77 -3.98
N ALA A 22 -10.59 -1.73 -3.89
CA ALA A 22 -10.43 -2.59 -2.73
C ALA A 22 -9.29 -2.10 -1.83
N SER A 23 -9.23 -2.59 -0.61
CA SER A 23 -8.13 -2.35 0.32
C SER A 23 -7.60 -3.68 0.85
N SER A 24 -6.50 -3.65 1.58
CA SER A 24 -5.74 -4.79 2.08
C SER A 24 -6.59 -6.02 2.43
N MET A 25 -6.33 -7.10 1.72
CA MET A 25 -6.93 -8.42 1.94
C MET A 25 -5.99 -9.49 1.35
N TRP A 26 -6.27 -10.75 1.60
CA TRP A 26 -5.53 -11.83 0.96
C TRP A 26 -5.79 -11.86 -0.55
N ALA A 27 -4.78 -12.19 -1.36
CA ALA A 27 -4.92 -12.25 -2.82
C ALA A 27 -6.03 -13.21 -3.27
N TRP A 28 -6.19 -14.36 -2.59
CA TRP A 28 -7.28 -15.30 -2.87
C TRP A 28 -8.66 -14.70 -2.61
N GLN A 29 -8.82 -13.87 -1.56
CA GLN A 29 -10.09 -13.19 -1.27
C GLN A 29 -10.41 -12.18 -2.36
N PHE A 30 -9.42 -11.39 -2.76
CA PHE A 30 -9.57 -10.43 -3.84
C PHE A 30 -9.93 -11.11 -5.16
N SER A 31 -9.26 -12.21 -5.49
CA SER A 31 -9.57 -13.03 -6.68
C SER A 31 -11.01 -13.52 -6.67
N LEU A 32 -11.52 -13.99 -5.52
CA LEU A 32 -12.92 -14.42 -5.39
C LEU A 32 -13.92 -13.28 -5.61
N LEU A 33 -13.63 -12.08 -5.09
CA LEU A 33 -14.47 -10.90 -5.30
C LEU A 33 -14.52 -10.50 -6.77
N GLN A 34 -13.36 -10.46 -7.44
CA GLN A 34 -13.25 -10.17 -8.87
C GLN A 34 -14.01 -11.20 -9.72
N HIS A 35 -13.83 -12.49 -9.41
CA HIS A 35 -14.54 -13.58 -10.08
C HIS A 35 -16.06 -13.51 -9.87
N THR A 36 -16.49 -13.23 -8.63
CA THR A 36 -17.92 -13.07 -8.30
C THR A 36 -18.55 -11.94 -9.13
N ALA A 37 -17.87 -10.80 -9.23
CA ALA A 37 -18.32 -9.70 -10.07
C ALA A 37 -18.39 -10.09 -11.55
N GLU A 38 -17.34 -10.73 -12.07
CA GLU A 38 -17.27 -11.15 -13.47
C GLU A 38 -18.38 -12.15 -13.83
N LYS A 39 -18.56 -13.20 -13.01
CA LYS A 39 -19.59 -14.23 -13.19
C LYS A 39 -21.00 -13.65 -13.26
N ASN A 40 -21.28 -12.62 -12.48
CA ASN A 40 -22.62 -12.00 -12.40
C ASN A 40 -22.77 -10.76 -13.29
N GLY A 41 -21.76 -10.37 -14.08
CA GLY A 41 -21.79 -9.16 -14.91
C GLY A 41 -21.80 -7.86 -14.09
N TRP A 42 -21.24 -7.89 -12.87
CA TRP A 42 -21.16 -6.73 -11.97
C TRP A 42 -19.86 -5.96 -12.13
N THR A 43 -19.81 -4.76 -11.56
CA THR A 43 -18.64 -3.90 -11.58
C THR A 43 -17.50 -4.52 -10.78
N LYS A 44 -16.35 -4.68 -11.43
CA LYS A 44 -15.10 -5.16 -10.77
C LYS A 44 -14.36 -4.02 -10.09
N PHE A 45 -13.48 -4.34 -9.16
CA PHE A 45 -12.52 -3.39 -8.63
C PHE A 45 -11.46 -3.06 -9.68
N VAL A 46 -11.09 -1.79 -9.76
CA VAL A 46 -10.06 -1.28 -10.68
C VAL A 46 -8.77 -0.89 -9.96
N SER A 47 -8.81 -0.82 -8.63
CA SER A 47 -7.64 -0.49 -7.82
C SER A 47 -7.59 -1.29 -6.53
N MET A 48 -6.36 -1.48 -6.01
CA MET A 48 -6.06 -2.07 -4.70
C MET A 48 -5.24 -1.08 -3.88
N GLN A 49 -5.75 -0.69 -2.72
CA GLN A 49 -5.04 0.14 -1.76
C GLN A 49 -4.44 -0.76 -0.67
N ASN A 50 -3.17 -1.10 -0.83
CA ASN A 50 -2.45 -2.00 0.06
C ASN A 50 -1.31 -1.29 0.80
N HIS A 51 -0.85 -1.90 1.90
CA HIS A 51 0.36 -1.46 2.60
C HIS A 51 1.58 -1.88 1.79
N TYR A 52 2.32 -0.91 1.25
CA TYR A 52 3.48 -1.24 0.44
C TYR A 52 4.53 -0.12 0.50
N ASN A 53 5.75 -0.48 0.89
CA ASN A 53 6.91 0.38 0.92
C ASN A 53 8.19 -0.48 1.04
N LEU A 54 9.37 0.12 1.05
CA LEU A 54 10.64 -0.60 1.11
C LEU A 54 10.87 -1.41 2.41
N LEU A 55 10.15 -1.07 3.51
CA LEU A 55 10.22 -1.81 4.78
C LEU A 55 9.16 -2.91 4.88
N TYR A 56 8.08 -2.82 4.08
CA TYR A 56 6.99 -3.79 4.08
C TYR A 56 6.67 -4.22 2.64
N ARG A 57 7.12 -5.40 2.26
CA ARG A 57 7.05 -5.91 0.89
C ARG A 57 6.25 -7.22 0.76
N GLU A 58 5.44 -7.56 1.77
CA GLU A 58 4.65 -8.81 1.77
C GLU A 58 3.70 -8.92 0.57
N GLU A 59 3.19 -7.79 0.09
CA GLU A 59 2.28 -7.73 -1.04
C GLU A 59 2.90 -8.21 -2.38
N GLU A 60 4.23 -8.24 -2.46
CA GLU A 60 4.95 -8.77 -3.63
C GLU A 60 4.83 -10.29 -3.78
N ARG A 61 4.46 -11.00 -2.70
CA ARG A 61 4.31 -12.47 -2.75
C ARG A 61 3.21 -12.91 -3.71
N GLU A 62 2.05 -12.23 -3.67
CA GLU A 62 0.90 -12.61 -4.50
C GLU A 62 0.09 -11.40 -4.99
N MET A 63 -0.32 -10.47 -4.11
CA MET A 63 -1.26 -9.42 -4.45
C MET A 63 -0.78 -8.53 -5.60
N ASN A 64 0.47 -8.07 -5.55
CA ASN A 64 1.00 -7.19 -6.60
C ASN A 64 1.06 -7.91 -7.95
N ALA A 65 1.49 -9.17 -7.96
CA ALA A 65 1.52 -9.99 -9.17
C ALA A 65 0.11 -10.26 -9.73
N PHE A 66 -0.87 -10.51 -8.85
CA PHE A 66 -2.27 -10.67 -9.24
C PHE A 66 -2.83 -9.38 -9.85
N CYS A 67 -2.58 -8.23 -9.23
CA CYS A 67 -3.03 -6.93 -9.73
C CYS A 67 -2.43 -6.62 -11.11
N ASP A 68 -1.13 -6.85 -11.29
CA ASP A 68 -0.45 -6.68 -12.58
C ASP A 68 -1.05 -7.58 -13.67
N ALA A 69 -1.21 -8.87 -13.39
CA ALA A 69 -1.79 -9.84 -14.32
C ALA A 69 -3.24 -9.55 -14.71
N THR A 70 -4.00 -8.86 -13.86
CA THR A 70 -5.43 -8.57 -14.05
C THR A 70 -5.74 -7.11 -14.40
N GLY A 71 -4.71 -6.26 -14.54
CA GLY A 71 -4.84 -4.85 -14.88
C GLY A 71 -5.44 -3.99 -13.77
N VAL A 72 -5.30 -4.41 -12.49
CA VAL A 72 -5.74 -3.65 -11.33
C VAL A 72 -4.63 -2.69 -10.88
N GLY A 73 -4.93 -1.39 -10.78
CA GLY A 73 -3.98 -0.38 -10.33
C GLY A 73 -3.66 -0.49 -8.84
N LEU A 74 -2.39 -0.29 -8.47
CA LEU A 74 -1.97 -0.24 -7.06
C LEU A 74 -1.95 1.21 -6.57
N ILE A 75 -2.50 1.43 -5.37
CA ILE A 75 -2.51 2.72 -4.67
C ILE A 75 -1.96 2.51 -3.26
N PRO A 76 -0.65 2.35 -3.08
CA PRO A 76 -0.07 2.02 -1.79
C PRO A 76 -0.37 3.06 -0.71
N TRP A 77 -0.72 2.59 0.50
CA TRP A 77 -0.74 3.45 1.66
C TRP A 77 0.57 3.33 2.45
N ALA A 78 0.94 4.39 3.16
CA ALA A 78 2.22 4.54 3.86
C ALA A 78 3.47 4.28 2.98
N PRO A 79 3.58 4.83 1.76
CA PRO A 79 4.71 4.58 0.87
C PRO A 79 6.05 5.02 1.48
N LEU A 80 6.05 6.01 2.35
CA LEU A 80 7.23 6.48 3.09
C LEU A 80 7.35 5.88 4.49
N SER A 81 6.62 4.80 4.79
CA SER A 81 6.62 4.17 6.11
C SER A 81 6.51 5.18 7.26
N ARG A 82 5.45 6.01 7.22
CA ARG A 82 5.17 7.06 8.22
C ARG A 82 6.31 8.08 8.40
N GLY A 83 7.23 8.16 7.46
CA GLY A 83 8.37 9.08 7.46
C GLY A 83 9.72 8.42 7.80
N HIS A 84 9.76 7.13 8.10
CA HIS A 84 11.00 6.39 8.32
C HIS A 84 11.90 6.37 7.08
N LEU A 85 11.30 6.33 5.89
CA LEU A 85 12.02 6.34 4.60
C LEU A 85 12.28 7.75 4.05
N ALA A 86 11.86 8.79 4.77
CA ALA A 86 11.97 10.17 4.31
C ALA A 86 13.10 10.98 4.94
N ARG A 87 13.81 10.41 5.93
CA ARG A 87 14.86 11.07 6.69
C ARG A 87 15.89 10.09 7.24
N PRO A 88 17.12 10.56 7.55
CA PRO A 88 18.12 9.74 8.23
C PRO A 88 17.65 9.19 9.59
N LEU A 89 18.23 8.08 10.02
CA LEU A 89 17.89 7.45 11.31
C LEU A 89 18.09 8.39 12.49
N GLU A 90 19.13 9.21 12.46
CA GLU A 90 19.48 10.17 13.52
C GLU A 90 18.43 11.28 13.66
N ALA A 91 17.71 11.59 12.59
CA ALA A 91 16.65 12.59 12.57
C ALA A 91 15.28 12.03 13.02
N PHE A 92 15.21 10.73 13.35
CA PHE A 92 13.97 10.14 13.83
C PHE A 92 13.66 10.65 15.26
N GLY A 93 12.45 11.18 15.45
CA GLY A 93 12.04 11.88 16.67
C GLY A 93 12.11 13.40 16.58
N SER A 94 12.47 13.95 15.42
CA SER A 94 12.54 15.41 15.20
C SER A 94 11.19 16.06 14.84
N THR A 95 10.12 15.28 14.74
CA THR A 95 8.76 15.79 14.43
C THR A 95 7.76 15.26 15.44
N THR A 96 6.68 16.00 15.69
CA THR A 96 5.59 15.63 16.60
C THR A 96 5.06 14.21 16.33
N ARG A 97 4.94 13.84 15.07
CA ARG A 97 4.51 12.48 14.69
C ARG A 97 5.53 11.41 15.10
N SER A 98 6.80 11.63 14.83
CA SER A 98 7.86 10.66 15.16
C SER A 98 8.15 10.58 16.66
N GLU A 99 7.87 11.65 17.43
CA GLU A 99 7.87 11.62 18.88
C GLU A 99 6.77 10.71 19.44
N GLY A 100 5.56 10.78 18.84
CA GLY A 100 4.46 9.90 19.19
C GLY A 100 4.78 8.41 18.93
N GLU A 101 5.43 8.10 17.82
CA GLU A 101 5.85 6.74 17.47
C GLU A 101 6.95 6.21 18.39
N LYS A 102 7.93 7.02 18.78
CA LYS A 102 8.92 6.66 19.83
C LYS A 102 8.24 6.28 21.14
N LYS A 103 7.22 7.04 21.55
CA LYS A 103 6.47 6.76 22.80
C LYS A 103 5.66 5.46 22.73
N SER A 104 5.26 5.03 21.55
CA SER A 104 4.50 3.77 21.38
C SER A 104 5.38 2.51 21.39
N GLY A 105 6.72 2.65 21.53
CA GLY A 105 7.64 1.52 21.60
C GLY A 105 7.86 0.78 20.27
N ALA A 106 7.48 1.36 19.15
CA ALA A 106 7.73 0.80 17.82
C ALA A 106 9.23 0.93 17.49
N GLU A 107 10.01 -0.04 17.92
CA GLU A 107 11.43 -0.15 17.55
C GLU A 107 11.55 -0.70 16.12
N GLN A 108 12.47 -0.08 15.36
CA GLN A 108 12.85 -0.58 14.04
C GLN A 108 13.77 -1.80 14.22
N SER A 109 13.52 -2.84 13.46
CA SER A 109 14.42 -3.98 13.39
C SER A 109 15.78 -3.58 12.81
N GLU A 110 16.79 -4.41 13.01
CA GLU A 110 18.11 -4.19 12.40
C GLU A 110 18.02 -4.16 10.86
N ALA A 111 17.16 -5.00 10.28
CA ALA A 111 16.90 -5.02 8.84
C ALA A 111 16.27 -3.70 8.36
N ASP A 112 15.32 -3.14 9.09
CA ASP A 112 14.72 -1.85 8.75
C ASP A 112 15.74 -0.73 8.74
N ARG A 113 16.61 -0.69 9.76
CA ARG A 113 17.68 0.30 9.86
C ARG A 113 18.64 0.22 8.68
N GLU A 114 19.01 -0.99 8.26
CA GLU A 114 19.88 -1.19 7.10
C GLU A 114 19.20 -0.70 5.81
N ILE A 115 17.90 -0.99 5.62
CA ILE A 115 17.14 -0.51 4.45
C ILE A 115 17.09 1.02 4.44
N ILE A 116 16.80 1.66 5.57
CA ILE A 116 16.76 3.14 5.67
C ILE A 116 18.12 3.74 5.32
N LYS A 117 19.19 3.14 5.82
CA LYS A 117 20.57 3.56 5.51
C LYS A 117 20.86 3.47 4.00
N ARG A 118 20.46 2.38 3.34
CA ARG A 118 20.58 2.22 1.88
C ARG A 118 19.82 3.29 1.10
N VAL A 119 18.61 3.64 1.55
CA VAL A 119 17.84 4.73 0.94
C VAL A 119 18.57 6.06 1.09
N GLN A 120 19.18 6.33 2.26
CA GLN A 120 19.99 7.53 2.49
C GLN A 120 21.21 7.57 1.56
N GLU A 121 22.01 6.52 1.53
CA GLU A 121 23.20 6.42 0.68
C GLU A 121 22.87 6.68 -0.81
N LEU A 122 21.77 6.09 -1.28
CA LEU A 122 21.32 6.28 -2.67
C LEU A 122 20.84 7.70 -2.93
N ALA A 123 20.13 8.29 -1.98
CA ALA A 123 19.68 9.68 -2.06
C ALA A 123 20.87 10.65 -2.13
N GLU A 124 21.85 10.48 -1.27
CA GLU A 124 23.10 11.28 -1.27
C GLU A 124 23.86 11.12 -2.57
N LYS A 125 24.04 9.90 -3.06
CA LYS A 125 24.71 9.61 -4.34
C LYS A 125 24.03 10.27 -5.53
N LYS A 126 22.70 10.41 -5.49
CA LYS A 126 21.89 11.02 -6.56
C LYS A 126 21.67 12.52 -6.37
N GLY A 127 22.00 13.10 -5.21
CA GLY A 127 21.65 14.47 -4.85
C GLY A 127 20.13 14.67 -4.70
N TRP A 128 19.41 13.62 -4.29
CA TRP A 128 17.95 13.61 -4.13
C TRP A 128 17.57 13.60 -2.64
N LYS A 129 16.31 13.92 -2.35
CA LYS A 129 15.76 13.66 -1.02
C LYS A 129 15.46 12.15 -0.85
N MET A 130 15.60 11.64 0.36
CA MET A 130 15.25 10.24 0.66
C MET A 130 13.82 9.90 0.23
N SER A 131 12.86 10.81 0.41
CA SER A 131 11.48 10.65 -0.03
C SER A 131 11.28 10.58 -1.55
N HIS A 132 12.28 10.90 -2.35
CA HIS A 132 12.24 10.75 -3.81
C HIS A 132 12.82 9.40 -4.25
N VAL A 133 13.57 8.75 -3.37
CA VAL A 133 14.14 7.41 -3.62
C VAL A 133 13.17 6.33 -3.17
N ALA A 134 12.50 6.55 -2.04
CA ALA A 134 11.51 5.64 -1.47
C ALA A 134 10.18 5.75 -2.21
#